data_216f705c517ad4a659ba2038ad1d0e9d
#
_entry.id   216f705c517ad4a659ba2038ad1d0e9d
#
_cell.length_a   1.000
_cell.length_b   1.000
_cell.length_c   1.000
_cell.angle_alpha   90.00
_cell.angle_beta   90.00
_cell.angle_gamma   90.00
#
_symmetry.space_group_name_H-M   'P 1'
#
loop_
_entity.id
_entity.type
_entity.pdbx_description
1 polymer ?
#
loop_
_entity_poly.entity_id
_entity_poly.type
_entity_poly.pdbx_seq_one_letter_code
_entity_poly.pdbx_strand_id
1 'polypeptide(L)'
;MILPDLLKKDLDIVFCGTAVGNTSAEKESYYAGSGNLFYPILFKTGFTPTLIAPSNYSELLKYNIGLTDIAKWVSGNDDELENDDFDVESFISKIQKYEPKVVCFNGKAASAVFLYNDKKKTKLVKYGWLKKTIIKTRMFVAPSTSGQGRIHWD
;
A
#
# COMPACT_ATOMS: atom_id res chain seq x y z
N MET A 1 14.97 6.93 -4.07
CA MET A 1 13.88 6.00 -3.66
C MET A 1 13.70 4.92 -4.72
N ILE A 2 13.20 3.77 -4.29
CA ILE A 2 13.06 2.62 -5.20
C ILE A 2 12.00 2.89 -6.28
N LEU A 3 10.78 3.23 -5.87
CA LEU A 3 9.74 3.68 -6.78
C LEU A 3 9.18 5.02 -6.28
N PRO A 4 8.92 5.97 -7.19
CA PRO A 4 8.25 7.20 -6.77
C PRO A 4 6.81 6.90 -6.37
N ASP A 5 6.29 7.70 -5.43
CA ASP A 5 4.89 7.64 -5.07
C ASP A 5 4.01 8.04 -6.26
N LEU A 6 2.81 7.47 -6.31
CA LEU A 6 1.78 7.88 -7.25
C LEU A 6 0.71 8.63 -6.45
N LEU A 7 0.87 9.93 -6.31
CA LEU A 7 0.02 10.74 -5.44
C LEU A 7 -0.36 12.08 -6.11
N LYS A 8 -1.57 12.54 -5.80
CA LYS A 8 -2.05 13.89 -6.07
C LYS A 8 -3.07 14.26 -4.99
N LYS A 9 -3.51 15.51 -4.96
CA LYS A 9 -4.50 15.94 -3.97
C LYS A 9 -5.86 15.29 -4.19
N ASP A 10 -6.56 15.06 -3.08
CA ASP A 10 -7.97 14.67 -3.03
C ASP A 10 -8.29 13.34 -3.70
N LEU A 11 -7.35 12.40 -3.65
CA LEU A 11 -7.61 11.02 -4.12
C LEU A 11 -8.67 10.35 -3.26
N ASP A 12 -9.45 9.45 -3.87
CA ASP A 12 -10.43 8.66 -3.13
C ASP A 12 -9.76 7.66 -2.21
N ILE A 13 -8.67 7.03 -2.68
CA ILE A 13 -7.95 6.01 -1.91
C ILE A 13 -6.48 6.00 -2.30
N VAL A 14 -5.62 5.77 -1.30
CA VAL A 14 -4.20 5.51 -1.49
C VAL A 14 -3.89 4.15 -0.88
N PHE A 15 -3.34 3.25 -1.67
CA PHE A 15 -2.86 1.96 -1.17
C PHE A 15 -1.42 2.10 -0.69
N CYS A 16 -1.15 1.57 0.49
CA CYS A 16 0.16 1.68 1.14
C CYS A 16 0.69 0.29 1.49
N GLY A 17 1.83 -0.05 0.92
CA GLY A 17 2.57 -1.26 1.28
C GLY A 17 3.70 -0.95 2.26
N THR A 18 4.45 -1.99 2.64
CA THR A 18 5.67 -1.84 3.44
C THR A 18 6.79 -1.28 2.58
N ALA A 19 7.21 -2.04 1.60
CA ALA A 19 8.18 -1.65 0.56
C ALA A 19 7.82 -2.38 -0.72
N VAL A 20 8.35 -1.91 -1.86
CA VAL A 20 8.17 -2.66 -3.11
C VAL A 20 8.96 -3.97 -3.04
N GLY A 21 8.40 -5.05 -3.59
CA GLY A 21 9.11 -6.30 -3.74
C GLY A 21 10.24 -6.17 -4.76
N ASN A 22 11.18 -7.12 -4.74
CA ASN A 22 12.33 -7.07 -5.65
C ASN A 22 11.93 -7.12 -7.12
N THR A 23 10.93 -7.93 -7.47
CA THR A 23 10.41 -7.99 -8.85
C THR A 23 9.82 -6.65 -9.29
N SER A 24 9.06 -6.00 -8.41
CA SER A 24 8.48 -4.68 -8.70
C SER A 24 9.57 -3.62 -8.86
N ALA A 25 10.62 -3.69 -8.05
CA ALA A 25 11.77 -2.79 -8.16
C ALA A 25 12.47 -2.96 -9.51
N GLU A 26 12.72 -4.21 -9.93
CA GLU A 26 13.35 -4.50 -11.22
C GLU A 26 12.49 -4.03 -12.40
N LYS A 27 11.19 -4.23 -12.33
CA LYS A 27 10.24 -3.84 -13.39
C LYS A 27 9.82 -2.38 -13.30
N GLU A 28 10.26 -1.67 -12.27
CA GLU A 28 9.89 -0.28 -12.02
C GLU A 28 8.37 -0.06 -12.02
N SER A 29 7.64 -1.01 -11.43
CA SER A 29 6.17 -1.00 -11.43
C SER A 29 5.65 -1.59 -10.14
N TYR A 30 4.65 -0.92 -9.53
CA TYR A 30 4.02 -1.39 -8.30
C TYR A 30 3.28 -2.71 -8.52
N TYR A 31 3.40 -3.62 -7.56
CA TYR A 31 2.66 -4.89 -7.52
C TYR A 31 2.86 -5.72 -8.79
N ALA A 32 4.09 -5.76 -9.30
CA ALA A 32 4.41 -6.37 -10.59
C ALA A 32 4.83 -7.85 -10.50
N GLY A 33 4.92 -8.42 -9.29
CA GLY A 33 5.25 -9.83 -9.13
C GLY A 33 4.16 -10.72 -9.71
N SER A 34 4.56 -11.85 -10.33
CA SER A 34 3.60 -12.84 -10.80
C SER A 34 2.81 -13.38 -9.60
N GLY A 35 1.50 -13.56 -9.75
CA GLY A 35 0.64 -14.02 -8.66
C GLY A 35 0.21 -12.93 -7.68
N ASN A 36 0.65 -11.67 -7.83
CA ASN A 36 0.10 -10.58 -7.06
C ASN A 36 -1.30 -10.25 -7.56
N LEU A 37 -2.26 -10.18 -6.66
CA LEU A 37 -3.68 -10.01 -6.99
C LEU A 37 -4.13 -8.55 -7.00
N PHE A 38 -3.23 -7.59 -6.82
CA PHE A 38 -3.62 -6.18 -6.65
C PHE A 38 -4.51 -5.67 -7.79
N TYR A 39 -4.02 -5.72 -9.03
CA TYR A 39 -4.80 -5.21 -10.18
C TYR A 39 -6.04 -6.05 -10.47
N PRO A 40 -6.00 -7.40 -10.40
CA PRO A 40 -7.22 -8.20 -10.52
C PRO A 40 -8.28 -7.86 -9.47
N ILE A 41 -7.89 -7.62 -8.21
CA ILE A 41 -8.82 -7.25 -7.15
C ILE A 41 -9.45 -5.88 -7.45
N LEU A 42 -8.67 -4.89 -7.87
CA LEU A 42 -9.20 -3.58 -8.23
C LEU A 42 -10.24 -3.68 -9.35
N PHE A 43 -9.97 -4.52 -10.35
CA PHE A 43 -10.91 -4.73 -11.44
C PHE A 43 -12.19 -5.44 -10.97
N LYS A 44 -12.03 -6.54 -10.22
CA LYS A 44 -13.18 -7.31 -9.72
C LYS A 44 -14.09 -6.52 -8.79
N THR A 45 -13.51 -5.63 -8.00
CA THR A 45 -14.28 -4.83 -7.03
C THR A 45 -14.82 -3.54 -7.62
N GLY A 46 -14.54 -3.26 -8.89
CA GLY A 46 -15.07 -2.08 -9.58
C GLY A 46 -14.28 -0.80 -9.36
N PHE A 47 -13.11 -0.84 -8.71
CA PHE A 47 -12.25 0.34 -8.58
C PHE A 47 -11.71 0.81 -9.93
N THR A 48 -11.46 -0.12 -10.84
CA THR A 48 -11.05 0.19 -12.21
C THR A 48 -12.01 -0.47 -13.19
N PRO A 49 -12.33 0.20 -14.34
CA PRO A 49 -13.26 -0.35 -15.32
C PRO A 49 -12.63 -1.45 -16.17
N THR A 50 -11.31 -1.55 -16.17
CA THR A 50 -10.56 -2.56 -16.91
C THR A 50 -9.45 -3.12 -16.06
N LEU A 51 -8.89 -4.28 -16.46
CA LEU A 51 -7.72 -4.86 -15.83
C LEU A 51 -6.48 -4.06 -16.28
N ILE A 52 -5.87 -3.34 -15.34
CA ILE A 52 -4.69 -2.51 -15.63
C ILE A 52 -3.44 -3.37 -15.47
N ALA A 53 -2.54 -3.32 -16.46
CA ALA A 53 -1.24 -3.97 -16.36
C ALA A 53 -0.33 -3.21 -15.40
N PRO A 54 0.55 -3.90 -14.63
CA PRO A 54 1.48 -3.21 -13.72
C PRO A 54 2.32 -2.12 -14.38
N SER A 55 2.75 -2.32 -15.62
CA SER A 55 3.52 -1.32 -16.38
C SER A 55 2.75 -0.02 -16.63
N ASN A 56 1.41 -0.07 -16.53
CA ASN A 56 0.54 1.08 -16.72
C ASN A 56 -0.03 1.59 -15.39
N TYR A 57 0.64 1.33 -14.28
CA TYR A 57 0.12 1.68 -12.95
C TYR A 57 -0.20 3.17 -12.79
N SER A 58 0.48 4.04 -13.52
CA SER A 58 0.23 5.49 -13.47
C SER A 58 -1.20 5.86 -13.91
N GLU A 59 -1.88 5.00 -14.67
CA GLU A 59 -3.27 5.22 -15.04
C GLU A 59 -4.23 5.21 -13.86
N LEU A 60 -3.82 4.62 -12.72
CA LEU A 60 -4.65 4.60 -11.51
C LEU A 60 -5.05 6.01 -11.05
N LEU A 61 -4.22 7.02 -11.28
CA LEU A 61 -4.58 8.41 -10.94
C LEU A 61 -5.84 8.88 -11.63
N LYS A 62 -6.13 8.40 -12.83
CA LYS A 62 -7.37 8.73 -13.56
C LYS A 62 -8.63 8.27 -12.82
N TYR A 63 -8.48 7.26 -11.96
CA TYR A 63 -9.56 6.68 -11.18
C TYR A 63 -9.49 7.11 -9.72
N ASN A 64 -8.72 8.15 -9.42
CA ASN A 64 -8.51 8.69 -8.07
C ASN A 64 -7.90 7.67 -7.09
N ILE A 65 -7.01 6.84 -7.60
CA ILE A 65 -6.27 5.83 -6.83
C ILE A 65 -4.80 6.20 -6.81
N GLY A 66 -4.21 6.26 -5.63
CA GLY A 66 -2.78 6.50 -5.44
C GLY A 66 -2.07 5.32 -4.82
N LEU A 67 -0.74 5.35 -4.88
CA LEU A 67 0.13 4.29 -4.37
C LEU A 67 1.30 4.89 -3.61
N THR A 68 1.65 4.28 -2.48
CA THR A 68 2.83 4.63 -1.70
C THR A 68 3.32 3.43 -0.90
N ASP A 69 4.48 3.56 -0.28
CA ASP A 69 5.04 2.60 0.67
C ASP A 69 5.61 3.36 1.87
N ILE A 70 5.65 2.71 3.05
CA ILE A 70 6.26 3.32 4.23
C ILE A 70 7.78 3.28 4.15
N ALA A 71 8.35 2.21 3.58
CA ALA A 71 9.80 2.11 3.33
C ALA A 71 10.06 2.41 1.86
N LYS A 72 10.69 3.56 1.58
CA LYS A 72 10.88 4.05 0.20
C LYS A 72 12.27 3.77 -0.36
N TRP A 73 13.25 3.42 0.47
CA TRP A 73 14.66 3.35 0.07
C TRP A 73 15.21 1.94 -0.03
N VAL A 74 14.41 0.94 0.32
CA VAL A 74 14.76 -0.49 0.25
C VAL A 74 13.67 -1.26 -0.47
N SER A 75 14.02 -2.42 -1.00
CA SER A 75 13.07 -3.38 -1.58
C SER A 75 13.19 -4.72 -0.88
N GLY A 76 12.16 -5.53 -0.98
CA GLY A 76 12.15 -6.88 -0.42
C GLY A 76 10.83 -7.24 0.24
N ASN A 77 10.75 -8.47 0.74
CA ASN A 77 9.60 -8.97 1.49
C ASN A 77 9.65 -8.45 2.93
N ASP A 78 8.51 -8.51 3.63
CA ASP A 78 8.38 -7.98 4.99
C ASP A 78 9.41 -8.59 5.96
N ASP A 79 9.74 -9.88 5.81
CA ASP A 79 10.71 -10.55 6.66
C ASP A 79 12.15 -10.12 6.39
N GLU A 80 12.42 -9.53 5.25
CA GLU A 80 13.74 -9.01 4.87
C GLU A 80 13.97 -7.57 5.35
N LEU A 81 12.91 -6.86 5.77
CA LEU A 81 12.98 -5.46 6.17
C LEU A 81 13.25 -5.32 7.67
N GLU A 82 14.02 -4.28 8.02
CA GLU A 82 14.23 -3.89 9.41
C GLU A 82 13.32 -2.74 9.78
N ASN A 83 13.03 -2.56 11.09
CA ASN A 83 12.16 -1.47 11.52
C ASN A 83 12.73 -0.09 11.16
N ASP A 84 14.04 0.05 11.09
CA ASP A 84 14.70 1.31 10.69
C ASP A 84 14.52 1.65 9.21
N ASP A 85 14.08 0.69 8.38
CA ASP A 85 13.79 0.94 6.96
C ASP A 85 12.51 1.75 6.75
N PHE A 86 11.66 1.84 7.76
CA PHE A 86 10.37 2.51 7.68
C PHE A 86 10.48 3.96 8.16
N ASP A 87 9.77 4.85 7.47
CA ASP A 87 9.70 6.27 7.81
C ASP A 87 8.25 6.68 8.01
N VAL A 88 7.73 6.47 9.22
CA VAL A 88 6.34 6.75 9.56
C VAL A 88 6.08 8.26 9.53
N GLU A 89 7.01 9.08 9.98
CA GLU A 89 6.84 10.54 9.98
C GLU A 89 6.68 11.08 8.56
N SER A 90 7.51 10.61 7.63
CA SER A 90 7.41 10.99 6.23
C SER A 90 6.09 10.53 5.61
N PHE A 91 5.64 9.31 5.95
CA PHE A 91 4.35 8.81 5.52
C PHE A 91 3.21 9.70 6.01
N ILE A 92 3.20 10.03 7.30
CA ILE A 92 2.15 10.90 7.88
C ILE A 92 2.16 12.27 7.19
N SER A 93 3.34 12.86 6.99
CA SER A 93 3.46 14.18 6.35
C SER A 93 2.89 14.18 4.92
N LYS A 94 3.14 13.11 4.17
CA LYS A 94 2.63 13.04 2.80
C LYS A 94 1.11 12.85 2.76
N ILE A 95 0.54 12.09 3.70
CA ILE A 95 -0.91 11.94 3.80
C ILE A 95 -1.56 13.27 4.22
N GLN A 96 -0.94 14.01 5.13
CA GLN A 96 -1.42 15.35 5.50
C GLN A 96 -1.38 16.31 4.32
N LYS A 97 -0.37 16.22 3.48
CA LYS A 97 -0.21 17.09 2.32
C LYS A 97 -1.25 16.81 1.23
N TYR A 98 -1.48 15.54 0.91
CA TYR A 98 -2.34 15.17 -0.21
C TYR A 98 -3.80 14.94 0.17
N GLU A 99 -4.10 14.73 1.43
CA GLU A 99 -5.45 14.61 1.99
C GLU A 99 -6.35 13.61 1.24
N PRO A 100 -5.89 12.34 1.02
CA PRO A 100 -6.78 11.35 0.43
C PRO A 100 -7.94 11.06 1.39
N LYS A 101 -9.06 10.59 0.87
CA LYS A 101 -10.20 10.22 1.71
C LYS A 101 -9.89 8.99 2.55
N VAL A 102 -9.19 8.02 1.96
CA VAL A 102 -8.86 6.73 2.60
C VAL A 102 -7.43 6.35 2.28
N VAL A 103 -6.71 5.83 3.28
CA VAL A 103 -5.50 5.03 3.07
C VAL A 103 -5.85 3.58 3.35
N CYS A 104 -5.56 2.69 2.41
CA CYS A 104 -5.73 1.26 2.57
C CYS A 104 -4.35 0.61 2.67
N PHE A 105 -4.04 0.07 3.86
CA PHE A 105 -2.80 -0.69 4.04
C PHE A 105 -2.93 -2.04 3.35
N ASN A 106 -2.00 -2.36 2.48
CA ASN A 106 -1.93 -3.63 1.79
C ASN A 106 -1.17 -4.63 2.66
N GLY A 107 -1.89 -5.26 3.58
CA GLY A 107 -1.35 -6.18 4.56
C GLY A 107 -1.22 -5.58 5.95
N LYS A 108 -1.10 -6.45 6.95
CA LYS A 108 -1.02 -6.05 8.36
C LYS A 108 0.32 -5.45 8.75
N ALA A 109 1.42 -5.82 8.06
CA ALA A 109 2.76 -5.34 8.44
C ALA A 109 2.87 -3.81 8.31
N ALA A 110 2.38 -3.24 7.21
CA ALA A 110 2.39 -1.78 7.03
C ALA A 110 1.58 -1.07 8.11
N SER A 111 0.40 -1.59 8.44
CA SER A 111 -0.44 -1.00 9.50
C SER A 111 0.20 -1.15 10.89
N ALA A 112 0.87 -2.28 11.16
CA ALA A 112 1.58 -2.47 12.43
C ALA A 112 2.72 -1.44 12.59
N VAL A 113 3.43 -1.15 11.52
CA VAL A 113 4.46 -0.10 11.53
C VAL A 113 3.83 1.26 11.81
N PHE A 114 2.73 1.57 11.15
CA PHE A 114 2.03 2.85 11.35
C PHE A 114 1.52 3.01 12.80
N LEU A 115 0.90 1.95 13.34
CA LEU A 115 0.27 2.01 14.68
C LEU A 115 1.27 1.87 15.82
N TYR A 116 2.27 1.00 15.68
CA TYR A 116 3.13 0.58 16.78
C TYR A 116 4.62 0.79 16.51
N ASN A 117 4.96 1.28 15.34
CA ASN A 117 6.35 1.45 14.89
C ASN A 117 7.14 0.13 14.91
N ASP A 118 6.47 -1.00 14.72
CA ASP A 118 7.04 -2.33 14.77
C ASP A 118 6.27 -3.29 13.85
N LYS A 119 6.92 -3.75 12.77
CA LYS A 119 6.34 -4.67 11.80
C LYS A 119 5.94 -6.01 12.39
N LYS A 120 6.48 -6.39 13.54
CA LYS A 120 6.20 -7.67 14.19
C LYS A 120 4.88 -7.68 14.95
N LYS A 121 4.28 -6.54 15.19
CA LYS A 121 3.03 -6.42 15.96
C LYS A 121 1.77 -6.64 15.14
N THR A 122 1.84 -7.46 14.10
CA THR A 122 0.70 -7.78 13.25
C THR A 122 -0.44 -8.47 14.00
N LYS A 123 -0.13 -9.20 15.08
CA LYS A 123 -1.16 -9.86 15.90
C LYS A 123 -2.11 -8.88 16.58
N LEU A 124 -1.68 -7.63 16.78
CA LEU A 124 -2.48 -6.58 17.38
C LEU A 124 -3.36 -5.86 16.37
N VAL A 125 -3.19 -6.15 15.08
CA VAL A 125 -3.90 -5.47 13.99
C VAL A 125 -5.02 -6.38 13.47
N LYS A 126 -6.21 -5.82 13.30
CA LYS A 126 -7.34 -6.51 12.69
C LYS A 126 -7.62 -5.90 11.31
N TYR A 127 -8.12 -6.72 10.39
CA TYR A 127 -8.61 -6.22 9.10
C TYR A 127 -9.81 -5.30 9.32
N GLY A 128 -9.95 -4.33 8.45
CA GLY A 128 -11.06 -3.38 8.47
C GLY A 128 -10.62 -1.98 8.86
N TRP A 129 -11.60 -1.17 9.25
CA TRP A 129 -11.36 0.23 9.59
C TRP A 129 -10.62 0.38 10.90
N LEU A 130 -9.59 1.24 10.91
CA LEU A 130 -8.91 1.64 12.14
C LEU A 130 -9.68 2.80 12.79
N LYS A 131 -9.56 2.92 14.11
CA LYS A 131 -10.06 4.09 14.84
C LYS A 131 -9.19 5.31 14.61
N LYS A 132 -7.88 5.10 14.45
CA LYS A 132 -6.92 6.17 14.21
C LYS A 132 -7.09 6.74 12.81
N THR A 133 -7.00 8.06 12.69
CA THR A 133 -7.05 8.78 11.42
C THR A 133 -5.84 9.69 11.29
N ILE A 134 -5.57 10.17 10.07
CA ILE A 134 -4.64 11.27 9.85
C ILE A 134 -5.49 12.43 9.36
N ILE A 135 -5.74 13.40 10.26
CA ILE A 135 -6.73 14.50 10.04
C ILE A 135 -8.08 13.87 9.65
N LYS A 136 -8.55 14.07 8.44
CA LYS A 136 -9.82 13.52 7.93
C LYS A 136 -9.65 12.22 7.16
N THR A 137 -8.40 11.79 6.91
CA THR A 137 -8.13 10.56 6.18
C THR A 137 -8.40 9.35 7.05
N ARG A 138 -9.31 8.50 6.63
CA ARG A 138 -9.63 7.25 7.31
C ARG A 138 -8.64 6.16 6.87
N MET A 139 -8.38 5.21 7.76
CA MET A 139 -7.40 4.16 7.53
C MET A 139 -8.09 2.80 7.52
N PHE A 140 -7.79 1.97 6.54
CA PHE A 140 -8.34 0.62 6.39
C PHE A 140 -7.20 -0.39 6.25
N VAL A 141 -7.35 -1.56 6.85
CA VAL A 141 -6.38 -2.65 6.73
C VAL A 141 -6.99 -3.78 5.91
N ALA A 142 -6.38 -4.08 4.77
CA ALA A 142 -6.80 -5.18 3.89
C ALA A 142 -5.77 -6.30 3.92
N PRO A 143 -6.17 -7.53 3.56
CA PRO A 143 -5.20 -8.60 3.37
C PRO A 143 -4.19 -8.25 2.28
N SER A 144 -2.96 -8.74 2.42
CA SER A 144 -1.94 -8.54 1.40
C SER A 144 -2.36 -9.16 0.07
N THR A 145 -2.12 -8.44 -1.02
CA THR A 145 -2.36 -8.94 -2.38
C THR A 145 -1.23 -9.81 -2.91
N SER A 146 -0.12 -9.93 -2.17
CA SER A 146 0.99 -10.79 -2.52
C SER A 146 0.58 -12.27 -2.51
N GLY A 147 1.41 -13.14 -3.09
CA GLY A 147 1.16 -14.58 -3.08
C GLY A 147 0.96 -15.16 -1.68
N GLN A 148 1.60 -14.59 -0.67
CA GLN A 148 1.48 -15.03 0.72
C GLN A 148 0.13 -14.69 1.33
N GLY A 149 -0.51 -13.61 0.88
CA GLY A 149 -1.79 -13.15 1.39
C GLY A 149 -3.02 -13.66 0.62
N ARG A 150 -2.83 -14.44 -0.44
CA ARG A 150 -3.92 -14.83 -1.36
C ARG A 150 -5.06 -15.60 -0.68
N ILE A 151 -4.76 -16.39 0.34
CA ILE A 151 -5.77 -17.19 1.04
C ILE A 151 -6.82 -16.35 1.77
N HIS A 152 -6.56 -15.08 1.98
CA HIS A 152 -7.47 -14.17 2.67
C HIS A 152 -8.43 -13.42 1.71
N TRP A 153 -8.31 -13.67 0.40
CA TRP A 153 -9.11 -13.01 -0.63
C TRP A 153 -10.08 -14.00 -1.29
N ASP A 154 -11.31 -14.00 -0.86
CA ASP A 154 -12.40 -14.80 -1.46
C ASP A 154 -13.61 -13.95 -1.80
#